data_a0aa336dd3ff9e4df7df52c07fe5faeb
#
_entry.id   a0aa336dd3ff9e4df7df52c07fe5faeb
#
_cell.length_a   1.000
_cell.length_b   1.000
_cell.length_c   1.000
_cell.angle_alpha   90.00
_cell.angle_beta   90.00
_cell.angle_gamma   90.00
#
_symmetry.space_group_name_H-M   'P 1'
#
loop_
_entity.id
_entity.type
_entity.pdbx_description
1 polymer ?
#
loop_
_entity_poly.entity_id
_entity_poly.type
_entity_poly.pdbx_seq_one_letter_code
_entity_poly.pdbx_strand_id
1 'polypeptide(L)'
;RIGKIRKALDLNGFNNIQIISYAAKYASSFYGPFRDAVGSKSMLKGDKKTYQMDYKNSNEALREVALDIKEGADMIIIKPGMPYLDVIKKVKDKFKIPVIAYQVSGEYSMIINAIKGNIINENAILESLLSFKRAGATGIITYFALKICEKL
;
A
#
# COMPACT_ATOMS: atom_id res chain seq x y z
N ARG A 1 -13.80 11.46 -3.14
CA ARG A 1 -13.23 11.12 -4.49
C ARG A 1 -13.76 9.78 -4.98
N ILE A 2 -13.74 8.75 -4.16
CA ILE A 2 -14.21 7.40 -4.49
C ILE A 2 -15.68 7.44 -4.90
N GLY A 3 -16.55 8.08 -4.12
CA GLY A 3 -17.98 8.15 -4.44
C GLY A 3 -18.32 8.84 -5.77
N LYS A 4 -17.50 9.82 -6.20
CA LYS A 4 -17.67 10.42 -7.54
C LYS A 4 -17.30 9.45 -8.65
N ILE A 5 -16.23 8.64 -8.46
CA ILE A 5 -15.81 7.62 -9.42
C ILE A 5 -16.88 6.53 -9.49
N ARG A 6 -17.34 6.01 -8.35
CA ARG A 6 -18.39 4.98 -8.29
C ARG A 6 -19.66 5.45 -9.00
N LYS A 7 -20.13 6.65 -8.68
CA LYS A 7 -21.31 7.23 -9.34
C LYS A 7 -21.13 7.37 -10.86
N ALA A 8 -19.95 7.81 -11.31
CA ALA A 8 -19.69 7.94 -12.74
C ALA A 8 -19.68 6.58 -13.46
N LEU A 9 -19.07 5.56 -12.84
CA LEU A 9 -19.08 4.19 -13.37
C LEU A 9 -20.50 3.65 -13.46
N ASP A 10 -21.29 3.77 -12.42
CA ASP A 10 -22.68 3.27 -12.38
C ASP A 10 -23.56 3.95 -13.42
N LEU A 11 -23.46 5.28 -13.56
CA LEU A 11 -24.21 6.04 -14.56
C LEU A 11 -23.88 5.65 -16.02
N ASN A 12 -22.68 5.11 -16.25
CA ASN A 12 -22.25 4.64 -17.57
C ASN A 12 -22.37 3.11 -17.74
N GLY A 13 -23.08 2.42 -16.85
CA GLY A 13 -23.33 0.98 -16.95
C GLY A 13 -22.18 0.07 -16.50
N PHE A 14 -21.12 0.64 -15.89
CA PHE A 14 -19.95 -0.11 -15.40
C PHE A 14 -20.10 -0.56 -13.94
N ASN A 15 -21.25 -1.13 -13.59
CA ASN A 15 -21.58 -1.51 -12.20
C ASN A 15 -20.66 -2.60 -11.64
N ASN A 16 -20.05 -3.43 -12.50
CA ASN A 16 -19.19 -4.54 -12.10
C ASN A 16 -17.70 -4.16 -11.98
N ILE A 17 -17.33 -2.91 -12.26
CA ILE A 17 -15.95 -2.45 -12.09
C ILE A 17 -15.63 -2.23 -10.62
N GLN A 18 -14.65 -2.96 -10.12
CA GLN A 18 -14.19 -2.82 -8.73
C GLN A 18 -13.28 -1.60 -8.56
N ILE A 19 -13.39 -0.95 -7.42
CA ILE A 19 -12.58 0.21 -7.04
C ILE A 19 -11.64 -0.20 -5.91
N ILE A 20 -10.34 -0.10 -6.17
CA ILE A 20 -9.30 -0.27 -5.15
C ILE A 20 -8.81 1.11 -4.72
N SER A 21 -9.08 1.51 -3.48
CA SER A 21 -8.69 2.82 -2.97
C SER A 21 -7.33 2.82 -2.30
N TYR A 22 -6.52 3.86 -2.56
CA TYR A 22 -5.36 4.22 -1.73
C TYR A 22 -5.80 4.91 -0.43
N ALA A 23 -6.65 4.26 0.36
CA ALA A 23 -7.28 4.83 1.55
C ALA A 23 -6.27 5.19 2.65
N ALA A 24 -5.17 4.42 2.79
CA ALA A 24 -4.15 4.64 3.80
C ALA A 24 -2.77 4.83 3.15
N LYS A 25 -2.50 6.02 2.64
CA LYS A 25 -1.21 6.38 2.04
C LYS A 25 -0.46 7.39 2.88
N TYR A 26 0.66 6.96 3.45
CA TYR A 26 1.49 7.75 4.35
C TYR A 26 2.56 8.58 3.62
N ALA A 27 2.90 9.75 4.16
CA ALA A 27 4.06 10.52 3.75
C ALA A 27 5.33 9.82 4.25
N SER A 28 5.97 9.03 3.38
CA SER A 28 7.04 8.11 3.77
C SER A 28 8.36 8.41 3.06
N SER A 29 9.46 8.19 3.77
CA SER A 29 10.82 8.21 3.22
C SER A 29 11.11 6.99 2.32
N PHE A 30 10.34 5.91 2.42
CA PHE A 30 10.51 4.71 1.60
C PHE A 30 10.12 4.88 0.13
N TYR A 31 9.64 6.05 -0.30
CA TYR A 31 9.35 6.34 -1.71
C TYR A 31 10.55 6.82 -2.52
N GLY A 32 11.73 6.97 -1.90
CA GLY A 32 12.92 7.57 -2.53
C GLY A 32 13.23 7.02 -3.93
N PRO A 33 13.55 5.71 -4.09
CA PRO A 33 13.96 5.16 -5.38
C PRO A 33 12.95 5.35 -6.50
N PHE A 34 11.65 5.24 -6.22
CA PHE A 34 10.60 5.49 -7.20
C PHE A 34 10.52 6.98 -7.59
N ARG A 35 10.63 7.89 -6.61
CA ARG A 35 10.60 9.33 -6.87
C ARG A 35 11.75 9.77 -7.75
N ASP A 36 12.93 9.18 -7.56
CA ASP A 36 14.11 9.46 -8.37
C ASP A 36 13.91 8.93 -9.79
N ALA A 37 13.42 7.70 -9.95
CA ALA A 37 13.20 7.08 -11.25
C ALA A 37 12.17 7.81 -12.13
N VAL A 38 11.12 8.40 -11.53
CA VAL A 38 10.08 9.15 -12.27
C VAL A 38 10.32 10.66 -12.31
N GLY A 39 11.47 11.15 -11.85
CA GLY A 39 11.82 12.57 -11.85
C GLY A 39 10.90 13.47 -11.01
N SER A 40 10.08 12.87 -10.12
CA SER A 40 9.05 13.62 -9.39
C SER A 40 9.57 14.55 -8.30
N LYS A 41 10.87 14.52 -8.01
CA LYS A 41 11.53 15.47 -7.10
C LYS A 41 11.55 16.88 -7.69
N SER A 42 11.66 17.02 -9.01
CA SER A 42 11.70 18.32 -9.71
C SER A 42 10.32 18.86 -10.06
N MET A 43 9.29 18.02 -10.17
CA MET A 43 7.96 18.41 -10.64
C MET A 43 7.04 18.97 -9.54
N LEU A 44 7.31 18.72 -8.28
CA LEU A 44 6.46 19.14 -7.16
C LEU A 44 7.23 20.06 -6.24
N LYS A 45 6.96 21.35 -6.33
CA LYS A 45 7.38 22.38 -5.35
C LYS A 45 6.57 22.17 -4.07
N GLY A 46 7.11 21.43 -3.10
CA GLY A 46 6.47 21.23 -1.80
C GLY A 46 6.49 19.79 -1.30
N ASP A 47 6.22 19.62 -0.02
CA ASP A 47 6.08 18.30 0.57
C ASP A 47 4.67 17.72 0.27
N LYS A 48 4.60 16.40 0.19
CA LYS A 48 3.33 15.69 -0.05
C LYS A 48 2.49 15.52 1.23
N LYS A 49 2.89 16.12 2.34
CA LYS A 49 2.22 16.02 3.65
C LYS A 49 0.86 16.68 3.66
N THR A 50 0.56 17.55 2.69
CA THR A 50 -0.75 18.18 2.53
C THR A 50 -1.87 17.23 2.17
N TYR A 51 -1.55 16.03 1.63
CA TYR A 51 -2.55 15.04 1.18
C TYR A 51 -2.16 13.58 1.48
N GLN A 52 -0.97 13.34 2.02
CA GLN A 52 -0.55 12.03 2.53
C GLN A 52 -0.54 12.08 4.05
N MET A 53 -0.98 10.99 4.69
CA MET A 53 -1.12 10.92 6.13
C MET A 53 0.23 11.03 6.85
N ASP A 54 0.22 11.59 8.05
CA ASP A 54 1.37 11.59 8.95
C ASP A 54 1.63 10.16 9.47
N TYR A 55 2.88 9.70 9.33
CA TYR A 55 3.29 8.38 9.77
C TYR A 55 3.20 8.17 11.30
N LYS A 56 2.98 9.22 12.08
CA LYS A 56 2.78 9.14 13.54
C LYS A 56 1.35 8.74 13.91
N ASN A 57 0.40 8.78 12.98
CA ASN A 57 -1.03 8.64 13.25
C ASN A 57 -1.63 7.45 12.54
N SER A 58 -2.07 6.43 13.28
CA SER A 58 -2.79 5.27 12.73
C SER A 58 -4.32 5.43 12.76
N ASN A 59 -4.86 6.36 13.55
CA ASN A 59 -6.32 6.53 13.69
C ASN A 59 -6.93 7.19 12.45
N GLU A 60 -6.19 8.09 11.82
CA GLU A 60 -6.59 8.71 10.55
C GLU A 60 -6.82 7.67 9.46
N ALA A 61 -5.97 6.64 9.38
CA ALA A 61 -6.14 5.54 8.44
C ALA A 61 -7.50 4.84 8.61
N LEU A 62 -7.93 4.60 9.83
CA LEU A 62 -9.24 3.97 10.10
C LEU A 62 -10.41 4.85 9.66
N ARG A 63 -10.27 6.16 9.81
CA ARG A 63 -11.28 7.13 9.38
C ARG A 63 -11.36 7.20 7.86
N GLU A 64 -10.23 7.35 7.18
CA GLU A 64 -10.18 7.43 5.71
C GLU A 64 -10.66 6.13 5.05
N VAL A 65 -10.28 4.97 5.60
CA VAL A 65 -10.78 3.67 5.16
C VAL A 65 -12.31 3.58 5.31
N ALA A 66 -12.87 4.01 6.45
CA ALA A 66 -14.32 4.00 6.66
C ALA A 66 -15.05 4.88 5.65
N LEU A 67 -14.49 6.05 5.32
CA LEU A 67 -15.05 6.97 4.32
C LEU A 67 -15.01 6.36 2.92
N ASP A 68 -13.89 5.78 2.51
CA ASP A 68 -13.75 5.19 1.17
C ASP A 68 -14.66 3.96 0.99
N ILE A 69 -14.82 3.13 2.02
CA ILE A 69 -15.80 2.02 2.02
C ILE A 69 -17.22 2.57 1.84
N LYS A 70 -17.59 3.59 2.61
CA LYS A 70 -18.91 4.24 2.50
C LYS A 70 -19.14 4.85 1.12
N GLU A 71 -18.09 5.31 0.48
CA GLU A 71 -18.11 5.89 -0.86
C GLU A 71 -18.11 4.83 -1.98
N GLY A 72 -17.98 3.54 -1.66
CA GLY A 72 -18.07 2.43 -2.62
C GLY A 72 -16.72 1.85 -3.06
N ALA A 73 -15.69 1.91 -2.23
CA ALA A 73 -14.47 1.14 -2.44
C ALA A 73 -14.70 -0.34 -2.14
N ASP A 74 -14.26 -1.22 -3.03
CA ASP A 74 -14.35 -2.68 -2.88
C ASP A 74 -13.14 -3.25 -2.16
N MET A 75 -11.98 -2.61 -2.29
CA MET A 75 -10.70 -2.99 -1.66
C MET A 75 -9.92 -1.75 -1.26
N ILE A 76 -9.00 -1.92 -0.31
CA ILE A 76 -8.15 -0.84 0.20
C ILE A 76 -6.68 -1.16 0.04
N ILE A 77 -5.88 -0.14 -0.27
CA ILE A 77 -4.42 -0.22 -0.27
C ILE A 77 -3.88 0.51 0.94
N ILE A 78 -2.97 -0.14 1.67
CA ILE A 78 -2.12 0.47 2.68
C ILE A 78 -0.71 0.61 2.12
N LYS A 79 -0.17 1.83 2.12
CA LYS A 79 1.08 2.19 1.45
C LYS A 79 1.89 3.20 2.27
N PRO A 80 3.16 2.90 2.59
CA PRO A 80 3.92 1.66 2.40
C PRO A 80 3.36 0.47 3.20
N GLY A 81 4.00 -0.70 3.05
CA GLY A 81 3.55 -1.95 3.68
C GLY A 81 4.28 -2.29 4.99
N MET A 82 5.58 -2.61 4.93
CA MET A 82 6.34 -3.17 6.08
C MET A 82 6.30 -2.30 7.34
N PRO A 83 6.46 -0.96 7.28
CA PRO A 83 6.40 -0.13 8.48
C PRO A 83 4.98 0.03 9.04
N TYR A 84 3.94 -0.49 8.38
CA TYR A 84 2.53 -0.28 8.70
C TYR A 84 1.74 -1.59 8.85
N LEU A 85 2.41 -2.67 9.32
CA LEU A 85 1.75 -3.96 9.60
C LEU A 85 0.66 -3.82 10.67
N ASP A 86 0.85 -2.93 11.63
CA ASP A 86 -0.14 -2.58 12.65
C ASP A 86 -1.39 -1.95 12.05
N VAL A 87 -1.23 -1.08 11.04
CA VAL A 87 -2.35 -0.45 10.33
C VAL A 87 -3.10 -1.48 9.49
N ILE A 88 -2.36 -2.38 8.78
CA ILE A 88 -2.97 -3.49 8.03
C ILE A 88 -3.83 -4.33 8.96
N LYS A 89 -3.29 -4.70 10.12
CA LYS A 89 -4.01 -5.51 11.13
C LYS A 89 -5.26 -4.79 11.65
N LYS A 90 -5.12 -3.53 12.08
CA LYS A 90 -6.24 -2.72 12.59
C LYS A 90 -7.36 -2.56 11.56
N VAL A 91 -7.01 -2.28 10.30
CA VAL A 91 -7.99 -2.13 9.22
C VAL A 91 -8.70 -3.46 8.94
N LYS A 92 -7.94 -4.56 8.81
CA LYS A 92 -8.50 -5.88 8.54
C LYS A 92 -9.44 -6.35 9.62
N ASP A 93 -9.08 -6.14 10.87
CA ASP A 93 -9.91 -6.55 12.01
C ASP A 93 -11.22 -5.75 12.09
N LYS A 94 -11.13 -4.44 11.83
CA LYS A 94 -12.27 -3.54 11.99
C LYS A 94 -13.29 -3.66 10.86
N PHE A 95 -12.83 -3.73 9.61
CA PHE A 95 -13.72 -3.56 8.45
C PHE A 95 -14.02 -4.85 7.68
N LYS A 96 -13.26 -5.93 7.90
CA LYS A 96 -13.44 -7.23 7.20
C LYS A 96 -13.40 -7.14 5.66
N ILE A 97 -12.87 -6.03 5.12
CA ILE A 97 -12.72 -5.78 3.67
C ILE A 97 -11.40 -6.40 3.17
N PRO A 98 -11.25 -6.69 1.87
CA PRO A 98 -9.95 -7.03 1.29
C PRO A 98 -8.94 -5.87 1.45
N VAL A 99 -7.79 -6.18 2.05
CA VAL A 99 -6.69 -5.23 2.29
C VAL A 99 -5.50 -5.63 1.44
N ILE A 100 -5.01 -4.68 0.65
CA ILE A 100 -3.83 -4.85 -0.18
C ILE A 100 -2.65 -4.12 0.49
N ALA A 101 -1.58 -4.83 0.79
CA ALA A 101 -0.33 -4.24 1.25
C ALA A 101 0.53 -3.84 0.05
N TYR A 102 1.07 -2.63 0.05
CA TYR A 102 1.98 -2.19 -1.00
C TYR A 102 3.42 -2.11 -0.47
N GLN A 103 4.25 -3.10 -0.82
CA GLN A 103 5.68 -3.05 -0.57
C GLN A 103 6.34 -2.11 -1.59
N VAL A 104 6.75 -0.92 -1.14
CA VAL A 104 7.23 0.13 -2.02
C VAL A 104 8.70 -0.02 -2.39
N SER A 105 9.18 0.80 -3.33
CA SER A 105 10.53 0.73 -3.89
C SER A 105 11.64 0.82 -2.85
N GLY A 106 11.48 1.64 -1.81
CA GLY A 106 12.46 1.72 -0.73
C GLY A 106 12.54 0.47 0.12
N GLU A 107 11.40 -0.17 0.39
CA GLU A 107 11.34 -1.45 1.12
C GLU A 107 12.03 -2.56 0.28
N TYR A 108 11.69 -2.63 -1.01
CA TYR A 108 12.34 -3.54 -1.96
C TYR A 108 13.85 -3.32 -2.01
N SER A 109 14.30 -2.07 -2.22
CA SER A 109 15.72 -1.75 -2.34
C SER A 109 16.50 -2.04 -1.06
N MET A 110 15.90 -1.82 0.11
CA MET A 110 16.49 -2.14 1.40
C MET A 110 16.77 -3.65 1.51
N ILE A 111 15.80 -4.50 1.18
CA ILE A 111 15.95 -5.96 1.22
C ILE A 111 17.03 -6.41 0.21
N ILE A 112 16.96 -5.95 -1.05
CA ILE A 112 17.92 -6.34 -2.09
C ILE A 112 19.35 -5.93 -1.72
N ASN A 113 19.55 -4.71 -1.20
CA ASN A 113 20.89 -4.27 -0.82
C ASN A 113 21.43 -5.03 0.40
N ALA A 114 20.57 -5.37 1.37
CA ALA A 114 20.96 -6.20 2.49
C ALA A 114 21.36 -7.63 2.05
N ILE A 115 20.66 -8.22 1.07
CA ILE A 115 21.02 -9.52 0.48
C ILE A 115 22.36 -9.41 -0.27
N LYS A 116 22.53 -8.40 -1.13
CA LYS A 116 23.79 -8.18 -1.87
C LYS A 116 24.99 -7.94 -0.95
N GLY A 117 24.76 -7.31 0.19
CA GLY A 117 25.75 -7.07 1.23
C GLY A 117 26.00 -8.26 2.17
N ASN A 118 25.37 -9.42 1.93
CA ASN A 118 25.43 -10.62 2.80
C ASN A 118 25.02 -10.35 4.26
N ILE A 119 24.17 -9.33 4.50
CA ILE A 119 23.62 -9.02 5.83
C ILE A 119 22.45 -9.95 6.17
N ILE A 120 21.62 -10.27 5.17
CA ILE A 120 20.51 -11.22 5.24
C ILE A 120 20.54 -12.15 4.02
N ASN A 121 19.89 -13.31 4.10
CA ASN A 121 19.77 -14.23 2.98
C ASN A 121 18.47 -13.99 2.17
N GLU A 122 18.33 -14.67 1.04
CA GLU A 122 17.17 -14.53 0.13
C GLU A 122 15.82 -14.91 0.76
N ASN A 123 15.80 -15.74 1.80
CA ASN A 123 14.56 -16.12 2.48
C ASN A 123 13.86 -14.92 3.12
N ALA A 124 14.61 -13.85 3.41
CA ALA A 124 14.03 -12.60 3.91
C ALA A 124 12.99 -11.98 2.94
N ILE A 125 13.07 -12.28 1.64
CA ILE A 125 12.05 -11.87 0.66
C ILE A 125 10.72 -12.52 1.02
N LEU A 126 10.68 -13.84 1.13
CA LEU A 126 9.47 -14.58 1.46
C LEU A 126 8.97 -14.22 2.85
N GLU A 127 9.86 -14.12 3.84
CA GLU A 127 9.51 -13.74 5.21
C GLU A 127 8.84 -12.36 5.26
N SER A 128 9.36 -11.38 4.53
CA SER A 128 8.75 -10.05 4.44
C SER A 128 7.33 -10.07 3.86
N LEU A 129 7.10 -10.90 2.83
CA LEU A 129 5.77 -11.05 2.23
C LEU A 129 4.81 -11.80 3.15
N LEU A 130 5.29 -12.83 3.84
CA LEU A 130 4.49 -13.56 4.84
C LEU A 130 4.13 -12.66 6.02
N SER A 131 4.94 -11.65 6.36
CA SER A 131 4.59 -10.68 7.40
C SER A 131 3.31 -9.90 7.06
N PHE A 132 3.11 -9.51 5.79
CA PHE A 132 1.87 -8.89 5.33
C PHE A 132 0.68 -9.84 5.45
N LYS A 133 0.85 -11.10 5.03
CA LYS A 133 -0.20 -12.13 5.17
C LYS A 133 -0.58 -12.33 6.62
N ARG A 134 0.39 -12.44 7.51
CA ARG A 134 0.18 -12.57 8.96
C ARG A 134 -0.52 -11.35 9.56
N ALA A 135 -0.25 -10.14 9.06
CA ALA A 135 -0.97 -8.93 9.46
C ALA A 135 -2.41 -8.89 8.93
N GLY A 136 -2.78 -9.77 7.99
CA GLY A 136 -4.14 -9.87 7.45
C GLY A 136 -4.34 -9.33 6.04
N ALA A 137 -3.24 -9.01 5.31
CA ALA A 137 -3.35 -8.62 3.92
C ALA A 137 -3.92 -9.76 3.06
N THR A 138 -4.91 -9.41 2.22
CA THR A 138 -5.53 -10.31 1.26
C THR A 138 -4.69 -10.45 -0.01
N GLY A 139 -4.00 -9.38 -0.39
CA GLY A 139 -3.08 -9.33 -1.53
C GLY A 139 -1.88 -8.44 -1.24
N ILE A 140 -0.84 -8.58 -2.05
CA ILE A 140 0.41 -7.83 -1.89
C ILE A 140 0.86 -7.31 -3.27
N ILE A 141 1.11 -6.01 -3.35
CA ILE A 141 1.78 -5.41 -4.50
C ILE A 141 3.26 -5.31 -4.14
N THR A 142 4.12 -5.95 -4.93
CA THR A 142 5.56 -6.01 -4.67
C THR A 142 6.37 -6.10 -5.94
N TYR A 143 7.58 -5.55 -5.94
CA TYR A 143 8.57 -5.73 -7.00
C TYR A 143 9.16 -7.15 -7.04
N PHE A 144 8.93 -7.95 -6.00
CA PHE A 144 9.34 -9.36 -5.95
C PHE A 144 8.33 -10.31 -6.61
N ALA A 145 7.21 -9.84 -7.15
CA ALA A 145 6.12 -10.68 -7.61
C ALA A 145 6.59 -11.82 -8.52
N LEU A 146 7.34 -11.51 -9.59
CA LEU A 146 7.84 -12.52 -10.52
C LEU A 146 8.81 -13.51 -9.87
N LYS A 147 9.65 -13.06 -8.94
CA LYS A 147 10.62 -13.92 -8.25
C LYS A 147 9.95 -14.89 -7.27
N ILE A 148 8.80 -14.53 -6.73
CA ILE A 148 8.16 -15.29 -5.65
C ILE A 148 6.95 -16.12 -6.09
N CYS A 149 6.34 -15.82 -7.24
CA CYS A 149 5.15 -16.54 -7.71
C CYS A 149 5.40 -18.02 -7.95
N GLU A 150 6.66 -18.41 -8.21
CA GLU A 150 7.07 -19.83 -8.36
C GLU A 150 7.18 -20.57 -7.01
N LYS A 151 7.14 -19.83 -5.87
CA LYS A 151 7.32 -20.38 -4.52
C LYS A 151 6.05 -20.32 -3.67
N LEU A 152 4.96 -19.80 -4.23
CA LEU A 152 3.63 -19.69 -3.63
C LEU A 152 2.69 -20.74 -4.22
#